data_7f0af9137400ab17fe40e8dee8443794
#
_entry.id   7f0af9137400ab17fe40e8dee8443794
#
_cell.length_a   1.000
_cell.length_b   1.000
_cell.length_c   1.000
_cell.angle_alpha   90.00
_cell.angle_beta   90.00
_cell.angle_gamma   90.00
#
_symmetry.space_group_name_H-M   'P 1'
#
loop_
_entity.id
_entity.type
_entity.pdbx_description
1 polymer ?
#
loop_
_entity_poly.entity_id
_entity_poly.type
_entity_poly.pdbx_seq_one_letter_code
_entity_poly.pdbx_strand_id
1 'polypeptide(L)'
;MQKALFILSLCFLSLYSFAQDSNLLDSNAVTLPNGWGLSPAGRSLPLGDFPLNMVVSHSKKLMAVTNNGQSIQSIQLMDVAGEKELDRVVVGRSWYGLAFSGDDKELYVGGGHDNWILIYGIDSNRLRIKDTIELGKKWPNRIGPAGIALDEVRQILYVVTRDDKSLYTVDLATKKVTGKFALGGEAYACMLSPNREELYISCWGCDRVYVFNTIQNNVAAEIPVGDNPNELLLTKKGDYLMVANSNDNSVSVIQVAERKVVETLNAALFADAPNGSTTNGMAFSSDEKTLYIANADNNCLAVFDVRKKGESKSKGFIPVGWYPTKVAVVGKKIFVANGKGFRSMANPY
;
A
#
# COMPACT_ATOMS: atom_id res chain seq x y z
N MET A 1 77.86 13.96 -31.94
CA MET A 1 77.07 12.80 -31.52
C MET A 1 76.42 13.13 -30.18
N GLN A 2 75.20 13.70 -30.20
CA GLN A 2 74.43 14.03 -28.97
C GLN A 2 73.40 12.93 -28.79
N LYS A 3 73.44 12.26 -27.63
CA LYS A 3 72.43 11.29 -27.22
C LYS A 3 71.27 12.04 -26.53
N ALA A 4 70.09 12.04 -27.14
CA ALA A 4 68.88 12.56 -26.51
C ALA A 4 68.37 11.53 -25.52
N LEU A 5 68.19 11.95 -24.28
CA LEU A 5 67.60 11.16 -23.19
C LEU A 5 66.09 11.43 -23.21
N PHE A 6 65.27 10.42 -23.57
CA PHE A 6 63.81 10.49 -23.44
C PHE A 6 63.45 10.15 -22.01
N ILE A 7 62.94 11.12 -21.25
CA ILE A 7 62.34 10.89 -19.91
C ILE A 7 60.87 10.59 -20.14
N LEU A 8 60.49 9.36 -19.91
CA LEU A 8 59.11 8.91 -19.92
C LEU A 8 58.46 9.29 -18.55
N SER A 9 57.67 10.34 -18.54
CA SER A 9 56.88 10.72 -17.36
C SER A 9 55.64 9.81 -17.27
N LEU A 10 55.66 8.85 -16.34
CA LEU A 10 54.50 8.05 -15.98
C LEU A 10 53.57 8.89 -15.09
N CYS A 11 52.52 9.44 -15.66
CA CYS A 11 51.40 10.00 -14.85
C CYS A 11 50.65 8.86 -14.17
N PHE A 12 50.92 8.65 -12.88
CA PHE A 12 50.02 7.88 -12.01
C PHE A 12 48.73 8.65 -11.83
N LEU A 13 47.68 8.31 -12.60
CA LEU A 13 46.32 8.64 -12.24
C LEU A 13 45.95 7.75 -11.04
N SER A 14 46.06 8.30 -9.84
CA SER A 14 45.41 7.73 -8.66
C SER A 14 43.91 7.85 -8.83
N LEU A 15 43.27 6.76 -9.23
CA LEU A 15 41.85 6.56 -9.07
C LEU A 15 41.56 6.56 -7.56
N TYR A 16 41.11 7.69 -7.05
CA TYR A 16 40.45 7.72 -5.74
C TYR A 16 39.16 6.91 -5.85
N SER A 17 39.24 5.60 -5.54
CA SER A 17 38.06 4.86 -5.12
C SER A 17 37.58 5.53 -3.84
N PHE A 18 36.50 6.28 -3.92
CA PHE A 18 35.70 6.58 -2.73
C PHE A 18 35.10 5.25 -2.27
N ALA A 19 35.85 4.49 -1.45
CA ALA A 19 35.26 3.51 -0.60
C ALA A 19 34.28 4.28 0.29
N GLN A 20 32.99 4.05 0.13
CA GLN A 20 32.02 4.55 1.09
C GLN A 20 32.48 4.07 2.47
N ASP A 21 32.60 5.01 3.39
CA ASP A 21 33.00 4.75 4.76
C ASP A 21 32.00 3.75 5.34
N SER A 22 32.41 2.49 5.48
CA SER A 22 31.56 1.39 5.97
C SER A 22 31.00 1.67 7.37
N ASN A 23 31.58 2.61 8.09
CA ASN A 23 31.14 3.02 9.43
C ASN A 23 29.90 3.91 9.45
N LEU A 24 29.45 4.49 8.32
CA LEU A 24 28.22 5.28 8.23
C LEU A 24 26.99 4.44 7.81
N LEU A 25 27.18 3.18 7.42
CA LEU A 25 26.11 2.31 6.93
C LEU A 25 25.45 1.46 8.02
N ASP A 26 25.97 1.40 9.23
CA ASP A 26 25.71 0.25 10.12
C ASP A 26 24.80 0.46 11.31
N SER A 27 24.28 1.66 11.58
CA SER A 27 23.36 1.78 12.74
C SER A 27 22.02 1.07 12.56
N ASN A 28 21.65 0.75 11.30
CA ASN A 28 20.38 0.08 10.96
C ASN A 28 20.56 -1.28 10.27
N ALA A 29 21.80 -1.75 10.11
CA ALA A 29 22.06 -3.04 9.47
C ALA A 29 21.67 -4.19 10.42
N VAL A 30 20.92 -5.16 9.92
CA VAL A 30 20.47 -6.36 10.64
C VAL A 30 20.67 -7.59 9.75
N THR A 31 21.04 -8.72 10.36
CA THR A 31 20.99 -10.01 9.67
C THR A 31 19.65 -10.68 9.95
N LEU A 32 18.92 -11.01 8.89
CA LEU A 32 17.65 -11.72 8.98
C LEU A 32 17.89 -13.22 9.27
N PRO A 33 16.86 -13.94 9.77
CA PRO A 33 16.99 -15.38 10.07
C PRO A 33 17.39 -16.26 8.89
N ASN A 34 17.12 -15.82 7.66
CA ASN A 34 17.55 -16.49 6.43
C ASN A 34 18.98 -16.17 5.99
N GLY A 35 19.71 -15.41 6.81
CA GLY A 35 21.11 -15.00 6.55
C GLY A 35 21.26 -13.76 5.66
N TRP A 36 20.16 -13.15 5.21
CA TRP A 36 20.25 -11.93 4.40
C TRP A 36 20.58 -10.72 5.27
N GLY A 37 21.43 -9.85 4.75
CA GLY A 37 21.67 -8.52 5.33
C GLY A 37 20.56 -7.55 4.95
N LEU A 38 20.07 -6.78 5.92
CA LEU A 38 19.11 -5.72 5.74
C LEU A 38 19.74 -4.39 6.13
N SER A 39 19.79 -3.44 5.21
CA SER A 39 20.33 -2.08 5.44
C SER A 39 19.32 -1.04 4.92
N PRO A 40 18.22 -0.80 5.66
CA PRO A 40 17.16 0.08 5.21
C PRO A 40 17.64 1.51 5.04
N ALA A 41 17.20 2.16 3.97
CA ALA A 41 17.40 3.60 3.81
C ALA A 41 16.51 4.38 4.81
N GLY A 42 17.03 5.51 5.29
CA GLY A 42 16.27 6.44 6.14
C GLY A 42 16.21 6.06 7.61
N ARG A 43 15.17 6.52 8.28
CA ARG A 43 14.93 6.34 9.72
C ARG A 43 13.78 5.40 9.96
N SER A 44 13.75 4.76 11.11
CA SER A 44 12.69 3.85 11.52
C SER A 44 11.90 4.41 12.69
N LEU A 45 10.61 4.20 12.64
CA LEU A 45 9.66 4.50 13.73
C LEU A 45 9.01 3.20 14.18
N PRO A 46 8.81 3.00 15.49
CA PRO A 46 8.15 1.79 15.98
C PRO A 46 6.68 1.78 15.59
N LEU A 47 6.25 0.69 14.97
CA LEU A 47 4.85 0.37 14.72
C LEU A 47 4.44 -0.85 15.55
N GLY A 48 3.15 -1.23 15.49
CA GLY A 48 2.67 -2.47 16.08
C GLY A 48 3.08 -3.70 15.25
N ASP A 49 2.53 -4.85 15.62
CA ASP A 49 2.83 -6.11 14.95
C ASP A 49 2.16 -6.18 13.58
N PHE A 50 2.93 -6.46 12.56
CA PHE A 50 2.53 -6.59 11.16
C PHE A 50 1.66 -5.42 10.64
N PRO A 51 2.22 -4.20 10.48
CA PRO A 51 1.50 -3.12 9.83
C PRO A 51 1.15 -3.51 8.40
N LEU A 52 -0.17 -3.61 8.11
CA LEU A 52 -0.67 -4.07 6.82
C LEU A 52 -1.02 -2.91 5.90
N ASN A 53 -1.75 -1.92 6.39
CA ASN A 53 -2.16 -0.76 5.62
C ASN A 53 -1.80 0.54 6.35
N MET A 54 -1.57 1.58 5.57
CA MET A 54 -1.22 2.91 6.02
C MET A 54 -1.90 3.94 5.11
N VAL A 55 -2.70 4.82 5.67
CA VAL A 55 -3.39 5.89 4.94
C VAL A 55 -3.02 7.24 5.50
N VAL A 56 -2.89 8.22 4.63
CA VAL A 56 -2.59 9.62 4.98
C VAL A 56 -3.88 10.42 4.95
N SER A 57 -4.11 11.26 5.94
CA SER A 57 -5.26 12.16 6.02
C SER A 57 -5.26 13.17 4.85
N HIS A 58 -6.42 13.73 4.52
CA HIS A 58 -6.57 14.70 3.42
C HIS A 58 -5.73 15.97 3.63
N SER A 59 -5.61 16.44 4.88
CA SER A 59 -4.73 17.54 5.27
C SER A 59 -3.25 17.20 5.23
N LYS A 60 -2.90 15.91 5.07
CA LYS A 60 -1.52 15.37 5.13
C LYS A 60 -0.81 15.58 6.48
N LYS A 61 -1.56 15.85 7.53
CA LYS A 61 -1.02 16.03 8.88
C LYS A 61 -0.98 14.73 9.67
N LEU A 62 -1.93 13.84 9.44
CA LEU A 62 -2.09 12.58 10.15
C LEU A 62 -1.86 11.39 9.20
N MET A 63 -1.47 10.30 9.79
CA MET A 63 -1.37 9.00 9.12
C MET A 63 -1.93 7.95 10.08
N ALA A 64 -2.76 7.05 9.57
CA ALA A 64 -3.28 5.93 10.32
C ALA A 64 -2.69 4.62 9.78
N VAL A 65 -2.37 3.70 10.69
CA VAL A 65 -1.76 2.40 10.39
C VAL A 65 -2.55 1.29 11.05
N THR A 66 -2.88 0.24 10.30
CA THR A 66 -3.44 -1.00 10.86
C THR A 66 -2.32 -1.97 11.20
N ASN A 67 -2.32 -2.53 12.41
CA ASN A 67 -1.40 -3.56 12.86
C ASN A 67 -2.16 -4.87 13.05
N ASN A 68 -1.89 -5.85 12.20
CA ASN A 68 -2.70 -7.07 12.00
C ASN A 68 -1.98 -8.37 12.36
N GLY A 69 -0.85 -8.27 13.07
CA GLY A 69 -0.04 -9.44 13.42
C GLY A 69 -0.72 -10.42 14.37
N GLN A 70 0.04 -11.42 14.80
CA GLN A 70 -0.42 -12.47 15.70
C GLN A 70 -0.60 -11.98 17.14
N SER A 71 0.06 -10.89 17.50
CA SER A 71 -0.04 -10.28 18.83
C SER A 71 -1.24 -9.31 18.93
N ILE A 72 -1.12 -8.26 19.72
CA ILE A 72 -2.19 -7.27 19.91
C ILE A 72 -2.43 -6.50 18.61
N GLN A 73 -3.62 -6.63 18.04
CA GLN A 73 -4.03 -5.84 16.89
C GLN A 73 -4.43 -4.44 17.31
N SER A 74 -4.03 -3.46 16.53
CA SER A 74 -4.23 -2.04 16.90
C SER A 74 -4.31 -1.13 15.69
N ILE A 75 -4.87 0.05 15.91
CA ILE A 75 -4.79 1.17 15.00
C ILE A 75 -3.89 2.23 15.63
N GLN A 76 -2.84 2.64 14.92
CA GLN A 76 -1.95 3.74 15.33
C GLN A 76 -2.27 5.00 14.55
N LEU A 77 -2.32 6.11 15.24
CA LEU A 77 -2.40 7.45 14.67
C LEU A 77 -1.03 8.13 14.81
N MET A 78 -0.48 8.61 13.71
CA MET A 78 0.85 9.19 13.62
C MET A 78 0.77 10.66 13.19
N ASP A 79 1.66 11.51 13.71
CA ASP A 79 1.94 12.84 13.20
C ASP A 79 2.94 12.74 12.04
N VAL A 80 2.52 13.16 10.84
CA VAL A 80 3.34 13.11 9.63
C VAL A 80 4.53 14.07 9.71
N ALA A 81 4.34 15.26 10.25
CA ALA A 81 5.39 16.27 10.35
C ALA A 81 6.42 15.92 11.43
N GLY A 82 5.92 15.58 12.62
CA GLY A 82 6.72 15.22 13.78
C GLY A 82 7.27 13.81 13.77
N GLU A 83 6.81 12.96 12.83
CA GLU A 83 7.25 11.57 12.67
C GLU A 83 7.15 10.79 14.01
N LYS A 84 6.01 10.89 14.66
CA LYS A 84 5.78 10.29 15.98
C LYS A 84 4.37 9.76 16.12
N GLU A 85 4.23 8.75 16.99
CA GLU A 85 2.92 8.27 17.40
C GLU A 85 2.19 9.35 18.22
N LEU A 86 0.91 9.55 17.92
CA LEU A 86 -0.01 10.42 18.65
C LEU A 86 -0.92 9.61 19.55
N ASP A 87 -1.43 8.50 19.03
CA ASP A 87 -2.35 7.62 19.75
C ASP A 87 -2.31 6.20 19.21
N ARG A 88 -2.77 5.25 20.04
CA ARG A 88 -2.94 3.85 19.67
C ARG A 88 -4.16 3.27 20.36
N VAL A 89 -5.04 2.65 19.60
CA VAL A 89 -6.19 1.94 20.13
C VAL A 89 -6.10 0.45 19.81
N VAL A 90 -6.36 -0.38 20.80
CA VAL A 90 -6.45 -1.84 20.61
C VAL A 90 -7.80 -2.15 19.98
N VAL A 91 -7.79 -3.04 18.99
CA VAL A 91 -9.00 -3.53 18.30
C VAL A 91 -9.06 -5.05 18.41
N GLY A 92 -10.28 -5.60 18.43
CA GLY A 92 -10.44 -7.06 18.50
C GLY A 92 -9.92 -7.74 17.25
N ARG A 93 -10.30 -7.19 16.10
CA ARG A 93 -9.86 -7.62 14.77
C ARG A 93 -9.73 -6.41 13.86
N SER A 94 -8.77 -6.42 12.97
CA SER A 94 -8.63 -5.45 11.89
C SER A 94 -8.12 -6.15 10.63
N TRP A 95 -8.26 -5.47 9.50
CA TRP A 95 -7.72 -5.95 8.24
C TRP A 95 -7.21 -4.75 7.43
N TYR A 96 -7.35 -4.81 6.12
CA TYR A 96 -6.84 -3.79 5.20
C TYR A 96 -7.64 -2.48 5.22
N GLY A 97 -8.97 -2.52 5.46
CA GLY A 97 -9.86 -1.37 5.35
C GLY A 97 -9.51 -0.24 6.31
N LEU A 98 -9.17 0.93 5.75
CA LEU A 98 -8.81 2.12 6.50
C LEU A 98 -9.06 3.37 5.65
N ALA A 99 -9.85 4.33 6.13
CA ALA A 99 -10.12 5.58 5.43
C ALA A 99 -10.42 6.73 6.39
N PHE A 100 -9.83 7.91 6.14
CA PHE A 100 -10.22 9.15 6.82
C PHE A 100 -11.47 9.73 6.17
N SER A 101 -12.29 10.40 6.97
CA SER A 101 -13.30 11.35 6.45
C SER A 101 -12.63 12.54 5.74
N GLY A 102 -13.33 13.21 4.85
CA GLY A 102 -12.79 14.33 4.08
C GLY A 102 -12.36 15.52 4.94
N ASP A 103 -12.95 15.68 6.13
CA ASP A 103 -12.56 16.70 7.12
C ASP A 103 -11.52 16.24 8.12
N ASP A 104 -11.00 15.01 7.98
CA ASP A 104 -10.02 14.34 8.86
C ASP A 104 -10.48 14.16 10.32
N LYS A 105 -11.79 14.28 10.61
CA LYS A 105 -12.31 14.14 11.98
C LYS A 105 -12.75 12.72 12.32
N GLU A 106 -12.89 11.87 11.32
CA GLU A 106 -13.26 10.46 11.52
C GLU A 106 -12.29 9.54 10.81
N LEU A 107 -12.13 8.35 11.36
CA LEU A 107 -11.37 7.25 10.79
C LEU A 107 -12.26 6.01 10.75
N TYR A 108 -12.48 5.48 9.55
CA TYR A 108 -13.21 4.25 9.33
C TYR A 108 -12.22 3.09 9.25
N VAL A 109 -12.52 2.00 9.97
CA VAL A 109 -11.61 0.86 10.13
C VAL A 109 -12.35 -0.44 9.92
N GLY A 110 -11.89 -1.26 8.99
CA GLY A 110 -12.43 -2.60 8.77
C GLY A 110 -12.12 -3.55 9.92
N GLY A 111 -13.15 -4.17 10.48
CA GLY A 111 -13.08 -5.07 11.65
C GLY A 111 -12.74 -6.53 11.31
N GLY A 112 -12.30 -6.83 10.08
CA GLY A 112 -11.90 -8.19 9.70
C GLY A 112 -12.98 -9.25 9.98
N HIS A 113 -12.65 -10.29 10.70
CA HIS A 113 -13.58 -11.39 11.01
C HIS A 113 -14.74 -11.02 11.96
N ASP A 114 -14.73 -9.84 12.55
CA ASP A 114 -15.87 -9.38 13.36
C ASP A 114 -17.02 -8.84 12.51
N ASN A 115 -16.82 -8.75 11.18
CA ASN A 115 -17.85 -8.38 10.19
C ASN A 115 -18.47 -7.00 10.39
N TRP A 116 -17.70 -6.04 10.90
CA TRP A 116 -18.09 -4.66 11.11
C TRP A 116 -17.09 -3.66 10.56
N ILE A 117 -17.50 -2.40 10.50
CA ILE A 117 -16.63 -1.25 10.32
C ILE A 117 -16.72 -0.40 11.59
N LEU A 118 -15.59 -0.16 12.22
CA LEU A 118 -15.47 0.72 13.38
C LEU A 118 -15.29 2.16 12.89
N ILE A 119 -15.94 3.11 13.55
CA ILE A 119 -15.80 4.54 13.29
C ILE A 119 -15.19 5.17 14.52
N TYR A 120 -14.00 5.74 14.37
CA TYR A 120 -13.33 6.51 15.39
C TYR A 120 -13.47 7.99 15.10
N GLY A 121 -13.89 8.78 16.08
CA GLY A 121 -13.71 10.23 16.07
C GLY A 121 -12.26 10.57 16.42
N ILE A 122 -11.73 11.60 15.76
CA ILE A 122 -10.39 12.14 16.04
C ILE A 122 -10.55 13.49 16.72
N ASP A 123 -10.26 13.53 18.00
CA ASP A 123 -10.28 14.75 18.83
C ASP A 123 -8.95 14.90 19.55
N SER A 124 -8.37 16.09 19.47
CA SER A 124 -7.10 16.43 20.13
C SER A 124 -6.00 15.39 19.87
N ASN A 125 -5.92 14.88 18.63
CA ASN A 125 -5.01 13.82 18.18
C ASN A 125 -5.23 12.46 18.90
N ARG A 126 -6.44 12.20 19.38
CA ARG A 126 -6.83 10.94 20.03
C ARG A 126 -7.96 10.27 19.26
N LEU A 127 -7.87 8.95 19.16
CA LEU A 127 -8.90 8.09 18.59
C LEU A 127 -9.93 7.74 19.68
N ARG A 128 -11.19 8.03 19.42
CA ARG A 128 -12.31 7.65 20.30
C ARG A 128 -13.35 6.90 19.49
N ILE A 129 -13.71 5.69 19.93
CA ILE A 129 -14.78 4.97 19.26
C ILE A 129 -16.05 5.83 19.29
N LYS A 130 -16.62 6.03 18.11
CA LYS A 130 -17.82 6.85 17.90
C LYS A 130 -19.02 5.99 17.55
N ASP A 131 -18.81 5.02 16.68
CA ASP A 131 -19.88 4.18 16.17
C ASP A 131 -19.35 2.88 15.56
N THR A 132 -20.25 1.96 15.23
CA THR A 132 -19.97 0.69 14.58
C THR A 132 -21.03 0.39 13.54
N ILE A 133 -20.61 0.03 12.33
CA ILE A 133 -21.50 -0.43 11.25
C ILE A 133 -21.40 -1.95 11.20
N GLU A 134 -22.49 -2.64 11.46
CA GLU A 134 -22.57 -4.10 11.35
C GLU A 134 -22.95 -4.49 9.92
N LEU A 135 -22.09 -5.25 9.23
CA LEU A 135 -22.36 -5.82 7.91
C LEU A 135 -23.17 -7.11 8.02
N GLY A 136 -23.12 -7.75 9.15
CA GLY A 136 -23.86 -8.96 9.46
C GLY A 136 -23.44 -9.60 10.79
N LYS A 137 -23.94 -10.80 11.08
CA LYS A 137 -23.64 -11.51 12.32
C LYS A 137 -22.14 -11.78 12.44
N LYS A 138 -21.64 -11.72 13.66
CA LYS A 138 -20.24 -12.05 14.00
C LYS A 138 -19.89 -13.50 13.66
N TRP A 139 -18.62 -13.83 13.82
CA TRP A 139 -18.16 -15.21 13.75
C TRP A 139 -19.15 -16.21 14.44
N PRO A 140 -19.47 -17.36 13.87
CA PRO A 140 -18.81 -18.03 12.74
C PRO A 140 -19.24 -17.59 11.33
N ASN A 141 -20.13 -16.62 11.18
CA ASN A 141 -20.44 -16.06 9.86
C ASN A 141 -19.20 -15.33 9.32
N ARG A 142 -18.86 -15.61 8.07
CA ARG A 142 -17.67 -15.06 7.41
C ARG A 142 -18.08 -14.07 6.34
N ILE A 143 -17.89 -12.80 6.59
CA ILE A 143 -18.02 -11.70 5.62
C ILE A 143 -16.62 -11.21 5.24
N GLY A 144 -15.79 -10.89 6.23
CA GLY A 144 -14.41 -10.50 6.05
C GLY A 144 -14.25 -9.16 5.33
N PRO A 145 -14.71 -8.02 5.93
CA PRO A 145 -14.47 -6.70 5.34
C PRO A 145 -12.98 -6.49 5.07
N ALA A 146 -12.66 -6.10 3.84
CA ALA A 146 -11.33 -5.83 3.33
C ALA A 146 -11.18 -4.34 3.00
N GLY A 147 -11.15 -3.97 1.72
CA GLY A 147 -11.06 -2.57 1.30
C GLY A 147 -12.34 -1.78 1.58
N ILE A 148 -12.18 -0.49 1.86
CA ILE A 148 -13.30 0.44 2.05
C ILE A 148 -13.06 1.73 1.25
N ALA A 149 -14.15 2.35 0.78
CA ALA A 149 -14.11 3.65 0.11
C ALA A 149 -15.30 4.50 0.54
N LEU A 150 -15.06 5.78 0.82
CA LEU A 150 -16.07 6.73 1.27
C LEU A 150 -16.52 7.62 0.12
N ASP A 151 -17.85 7.69 -0.11
CA ASP A 151 -18.49 8.74 -0.89
C ASP A 151 -19.28 9.64 0.04
N GLU A 152 -18.65 10.64 0.60
CA GLU A 152 -19.29 11.56 1.54
C GLU A 152 -20.31 12.48 0.86
N VAL A 153 -20.18 12.68 -0.45
CA VAL A 153 -21.15 13.50 -1.19
C VAL A 153 -22.49 12.79 -1.29
N ARG A 154 -22.48 11.48 -1.55
CA ARG A 154 -23.68 10.66 -1.62
C ARG A 154 -24.01 9.98 -0.29
N GLN A 155 -23.18 10.18 0.74
CA GLN A 155 -23.31 9.54 2.05
C GLN A 155 -23.32 8.01 1.96
N ILE A 156 -22.40 7.45 1.16
CA ILE A 156 -22.28 6.00 0.97
C ILE A 156 -20.88 5.53 1.37
N LEU A 157 -20.82 4.47 2.17
CA LEU A 157 -19.61 3.69 2.38
C LEU A 157 -19.69 2.42 1.52
N TYR A 158 -18.69 2.21 0.70
CA TYR A 158 -18.45 0.98 -0.04
C TYR A 158 -17.51 0.08 0.75
N VAL A 159 -17.88 -1.19 0.92
CA VAL A 159 -17.06 -2.18 1.62
C VAL A 159 -16.97 -3.42 0.75
N VAL A 160 -15.76 -3.75 0.32
CA VAL A 160 -15.51 -5.03 -0.36
C VAL A 160 -15.11 -6.08 0.65
N THR A 161 -15.47 -7.31 0.39
CA THR A 161 -15.32 -8.40 1.34
C THR A 161 -14.60 -9.59 0.73
N ARG A 162 -13.77 -10.24 1.54
CA ARG A 162 -12.99 -11.40 1.14
C ARG A 162 -13.81 -12.69 1.24
N ASP A 163 -14.37 -12.96 2.42
CA ASP A 163 -14.86 -14.30 2.73
C ASP A 163 -16.22 -14.58 2.05
N ASP A 164 -17.11 -13.62 1.94
CA ASP A 164 -18.38 -13.77 1.23
C ASP A 164 -18.41 -13.14 -0.18
N LYS A 165 -17.24 -12.68 -0.66
CA LYS A 165 -16.96 -12.27 -2.04
C LYS A 165 -17.99 -11.26 -2.57
N SER A 166 -18.18 -10.18 -1.82
CA SER A 166 -19.25 -9.22 -2.10
C SER A 166 -18.76 -7.78 -2.00
N LEU A 167 -19.49 -6.89 -2.67
CA LEU A 167 -19.48 -5.46 -2.41
C LEU A 167 -20.72 -5.12 -1.59
N TYR A 168 -20.54 -4.46 -0.46
CA TYR A 168 -21.61 -3.87 0.35
C TYR A 168 -21.65 -2.37 0.15
N THR A 169 -22.85 -1.81 0.05
CA THR A 169 -23.10 -0.38 0.18
C THR A 169 -23.79 -0.12 1.52
N VAL A 170 -23.32 0.91 2.20
CA VAL A 170 -23.85 1.32 3.52
C VAL A 170 -24.21 2.79 3.46
N ASP A 171 -25.38 3.13 3.92
CA ASP A 171 -25.78 4.51 4.14
C ASP A 171 -25.10 5.07 5.39
N LEU A 172 -24.32 6.15 5.23
CA LEU A 172 -23.52 6.73 6.30
C LEU A 172 -24.36 7.44 7.37
N ALA A 173 -25.54 7.93 7.03
CA ALA A 173 -26.42 8.61 7.99
C ALA A 173 -27.11 7.61 8.91
N THR A 174 -27.62 6.52 8.35
CA THR A 174 -28.36 5.49 9.11
C THR A 174 -27.49 4.34 9.60
N LYS A 175 -26.24 4.22 9.11
CA LYS A 175 -25.30 3.12 9.39
C LYS A 175 -25.81 1.74 8.96
N LYS A 176 -26.72 1.69 7.99
CA LYS A 176 -27.34 0.44 7.54
C LYS A 176 -26.84 0.03 6.17
N VAL A 177 -26.72 -1.26 5.97
CA VAL A 177 -26.47 -1.86 4.67
C VAL A 177 -27.67 -1.59 3.76
N THR A 178 -27.41 -0.98 2.60
CA THR A 178 -28.40 -0.62 1.58
C THR A 178 -28.33 -1.53 0.35
N GLY A 179 -27.21 -2.20 0.15
CA GLY A 179 -27.02 -3.12 -0.97
C GLY A 179 -25.93 -4.14 -0.70
N LYS A 180 -26.05 -5.28 -1.41
CA LYS A 180 -25.03 -6.33 -1.45
C LYS A 180 -24.98 -6.89 -2.86
N PHE A 181 -23.77 -6.86 -3.45
CA PHE A 181 -23.51 -7.28 -4.83
C PHE A 181 -22.45 -8.38 -4.82
N ALA A 182 -22.77 -9.53 -5.39
CA ALA A 182 -21.82 -10.64 -5.48
C ALA A 182 -20.69 -10.32 -6.45
N LEU A 183 -19.47 -10.68 -6.07
CA LEU A 183 -18.28 -10.64 -6.90
C LEU A 183 -17.82 -12.08 -7.21
N GLY A 184 -17.04 -12.28 -8.28
CA GLY A 184 -16.62 -13.59 -8.72
C GLY A 184 -15.56 -14.25 -7.83
N GLY A 185 -14.91 -13.50 -6.95
CA GLY A 185 -13.85 -13.98 -6.08
C GLY A 185 -13.60 -13.05 -4.89
N GLU A 186 -12.57 -13.37 -4.11
CA GLU A 186 -12.17 -12.62 -2.93
C GLU A 186 -11.70 -11.22 -3.33
N ALA A 187 -12.40 -10.19 -2.86
CA ALA A 187 -12.02 -8.81 -3.09
C ALA A 187 -11.03 -8.31 -2.02
N TYR A 188 -10.11 -7.43 -2.43
CA TYR A 188 -9.06 -6.93 -1.54
C TYR A 188 -9.18 -5.42 -1.28
N ALA A 189 -9.07 -4.60 -2.32
CA ALA A 189 -9.14 -3.15 -2.22
C ALA A 189 -10.25 -2.59 -3.10
N CYS A 190 -10.73 -1.39 -2.76
CA CYS A 190 -11.60 -0.63 -3.64
C CYS A 190 -11.25 0.86 -3.62
N MET A 191 -11.51 1.54 -4.73
CA MET A 191 -11.19 2.95 -4.93
C MET A 191 -12.20 3.62 -5.84
N LEU A 192 -12.72 4.77 -5.43
CA LEU A 192 -13.63 5.58 -6.24
C LEU A 192 -12.89 6.35 -7.32
N SER A 193 -13.50 6.46 -8.49
CA SER A 193 -13.11 7.43 -9.52
C SER A 193 -13.27 8.87 -9.01
N PRO A 194 -12.54 9.86 -9.56
CA PRO A 194 -12.66 11.25 -9.13
C PRO A 194 -14.08 11.84 -9.28
N ASN A 195 -14.83 11.42 -10.29
CA ASN A 195 -16.24 11.81 -10.49
C ASN A 195 -17.22 10.98 -9.65
N ARG A 196 -16.74 9.96 -8.92
CA ARG A 196 -17.50 9.02 -8.08
C ARG A 196 -18.52 8.15 -8.82
N GLU A 197 -18.48 8.08 -10.14
CA GLU A 197 -19.41 7.27 -10.93
C GLU A 197 -18.96 5.82 -11.08
N GLU A 198 -17.68 5.54 -10.82
CA GLU A 198 -17.11 4.19 -10.87
C GLU A 198 -16.37 3.88 -9.55
N LEU A 199 -16.49 2.63 -9.12
CA LEU A 199 -15.69 2.04 -8.05
C LEU A 199 -14.86 0.91 -8.67
N TYR A 200 -13.54 1.04 -8.61
CA TYR A 200 -12.60 -0.01 -8.99
C TYR A 200 -12.40 -0.95 -7.83
N ILE A 201 -12.44 -2.26 -8.07
CA ILE A 201 -12.30 -3.30 -7.04
C ILE A 201 -11.27 -4.31 -7.52
N SER A 202 -10.18 -4.48 -6.77
CA SER A 202 -9.25 -5.58 -7.01
C SER A 202 -9.81 -6.90 -6.47
N CYS A 203 -9.88 -7.90 -7.33
CA CYS A 203 -10.32 -9.24 -6.96
C CYS A 203 -9.09 -10.16 -6.85
N TRP A 204 -8.59 -10.30 -5.62
CA TRP A 204 -7.41 -11.10 -5.32
C TRP A 204 -7.59 -12.58 -5.70
N GLY A 205 -8.77 -13.12 -5.53
CA GLY A 205 -9.07 -14.52 -5.85
C GLY A 205 -9.58 -14.76 -7.28
N CYS A 206 -9.48 -13.80 -8.20
CA CYS A 206 -9.98 -13.96 -9.57
C CYS A 206 -9.23 -13.16 -10.65
N ASP A 207 -8.05 -12.63 -10.34
CA ASP A 207 -7.06 -12.02 -11.28
C ASP A 207 -7.66 -10.93 -12.18
N ARG A 208 -8.50 -10.07 -11.58
CA ARG A 208 -9.16 -8.99 -12.31
C ARG A 208 -9.48 -7.79 -11.43
N VAL A 209 -9.74 -6.69 -12.09
CA VAL A 209 -10.36 -5.51 -11.50
C VAL A 209 -11.79 -5.43 -11.98
N TYR A 210 -12.75 -5.36 -11.05
CA TYR A 210 -14.13 -5.00 -11.36
C TYR A 210 -14.26 -3.49 -11.45
N VAL A 211 -15.03 -3.03 -12.44
CA VAL A 211 -15.50 -1.66 -12.54
C VAL A 211 -16.99 -1.67 -12.19
N PHE A 212 -17.31 -1.20 -11.00
CA PHE A 212 -18.69 -1.11 -10.54
C PHE A 212 -19.24 0.29 -10.80
N ASN A 213 -20.36 0.38 -11.54
CA ASN A 213 -21.06 1.64 -11.75
C ASN A 213 -21.88 1.99 -10.50
N THR A 214 -21.52 3.09 -9.84
CA THR A 214 -22.13 3.51 -8.58
C THR A 214 -23.50 4.16 -8.74
N ILE A 215 -23.89 4.54 -9.97
CA ILE A 215 -25.17 5.12 -10.29
C ILE A 215 -26.19 4.02 -10.60
N GLN A 216 -25.78 3.05 -11.43
CA GLN A 216 -26.62 1.95 -11.87
C GLN A 216 -26.58 0.77 -10.90
N ASN A 217 -25.67 0.78 -9.93
CA ASN A 217 -25.46 -0.28 -8.95
C ASN A 217 -25.23 -1.66 -9.57
N ASN A 218 -24.35 -1.74 -10.57
CA ASN A 218 -23.99 -2.98 -11.25
C ASN A 218 -22.52 -3.02 -11.63
N VAL A 219 -22.00 -4.22 -11.89
CA VAL A 219 -20.66 -4.40 -12.50
C VAL A 219 -20.76 -4.01 -13.97
N ALA A 220 -20.06 -2.94 -14.35
CA ALA A 220 -20.05 -2.41 -15.70
C ALA A 220 -18.96 -3.04 -16.58
N ALA A 221 -17.86 -3.52 -15.96
CA ALA A 221 -16.79 -4.19 -16.68
C ALA A 221 -15.93 -5.04 -15.72
N GLU A 222 -15.20 -5.98 -16.31
CA GLU A 222 -14.18 -6.79 -15.67
C GLU A 222 -12.90 -6.68 -16.51
N ILE A 223 -11.80 -6.29 -15.88
CA ILE A 223 -10.52 -6.07 -16.57
C ILE A 223 -9.53 -7.13 -16.05
N PRO A 224 -9.13 -8.09 -16.89
CA PRO A 224 -8.09 -9.05 -16.51
C PRO A 224 -6.76 -8.32 -16.22
N VAL A 225 -6.08 -8.73 -15.15
CA VAL A 225 -4.78 -8.23 -14.71
C VAL A 225 -3.86 -9.41 -14.37
N GLY A 226 -2.76 -9.18 -13.69
CA GLY A 226 -1.90 -10.25 -13.21
C GLY A 226 -2.45 -11.00 -12.00
N ASP A 227 -1.68 -11.95 -11.49
CA ASP A 227 -2.08 -12.89 -10.44
C ASP A 227 -2.17 -12.20 -9.06
N ASN A 228 -3.28 -12.46 -8.35
CA ASN A 228 -3.61 -11.94 -7.03
C ASN A 228 -3.51 -10.39 -6.91
N PRO A 229 -4.32 -9.63 -7.68
CA PRO A 229 -4.31 -8.17 -7.60
C PRO A 229 -4.76 -7.69 -6.21
N ASN A 230 -3.97 -6.84 -5.59
CA ASN A 230 -4.22 -6.32 -4.25
C ASN A 230 -4.40 -4.79 -4.26
N GLU A 231 -3.33 -4.01 -4.17
CA GLU A 231 -3.37 -2.54 -4.10
C GLU A 231 -3.83 -1.91 -5.41
N LEU A 232 -4.64 -0.87 -5.29
CA LEU A 232 -5.08 0.00 -6.37
C LEU A 232 -4.53 1.41 -6.15
N LEU A 233 -4.06 2.06 -7.22
CA LEU A 233 -3.58 3.44 -7.17
C LEU A 233 -3.98 4.18 -8.44
N LEU A 234 -4.89 5.14 -8.30
CA LEU A 234 -5.40 5.94 -9.41
C LEU A 234 -4.59 7.23 -9.55
N THR A 235 -4.35 7.67 -10.78
CA THR A 235 -3.82 9.02 -11.04
C THR A 235 -4.82 10.08 -10.58
N LYS A 236 -4.35 11.28 -10.26
CA LYS A 236 -5.23 12.39 -9.82
C LYS A 236 -6.31 12.75 -10.82
N LYS A 237 -6.00 12.58 -12.12
CA LYS A 237 -6.99 12.81 -13.18
C LYS A 237 -7.97 11.65 -13.37
N GLY A 238 -7.66 10.49 -12.82
CA GLY A 238 -8.45 9.28 -13.01
C GLY A 238 -8.28 8.61 -14.38
N ASP A 239 -7.24 8.98 -15.12
CA ASP A 239 -7.00 8.47 -16.49
C ASP A 239 -6.26 7.13 -16.50
N TYR A 240 -5.47 6.82 -15.47
CA TYR A 240 -4.79 5.55 -15.32
C TYR A 240 -4.94 4.98 -13.92
N LEU A 241 -5.15 3.66 -13.85
CA LEU A 241 -5.21 2.88 -12.63
C LEU A 241 -4.03 1.90 -12.61
N MET A 242 -3.21 1.97 -11.57
CA MET A 242 -2.15 1.00 -11.29
C MET A 242 -2.70 -0.10 -10.37
N VAL A 243 -2.37 -1.33 -10.69
CA VAL A 243 -2.81 -2.52 -9.95
C VAL A 243 -1.59 -3.36 -9.60
N ALA A 244 -1.30 -3.50 -8.31
CA ALA A 244 -0.23 -4.39 -7.88
C ALA A 244 -0.70 -5.84 -7.95
N ASN A 245 0.07 -6.71 -8.65
CA ASN A 245 -0.19 -8.12 -8.80
C ASN A 245 0.78 -8.90 -7.91
N SER A 246 0.30 -9.37 -6.75
CA SER A 246 1.20 -9.82 -5.69
C SER A 246 1.98 -11.09 -6.03
N ASN A 247 1.44 -11.96 -6.86
CA ASN A 247 2.10 -13.21 -7.25
C ASN A 247 2.89 -13.14 -8.56
N ASP A 248 2.76 -12.06 -9.34
CA ASP A 248 3.42 -11.92 -10.66
C ASP A 248 4.68 -11.06 -10.63
N ASN A 249 5.11 -10.53 -9.50
CA ASN A 249 6.14 -9.50 -9.42
C ASN A 249 5.84 -8.27 -10.30
N SER A 250 4.59 -7.92 -10.51
CA SER A 250 4.23 -6.94 -11.54
C SER A 250 3.22 -5.90 -11.09
N VAL A 251 3.11 -4.83 -11.87
CA VAL A 251 2.02 -3.85 -11.76
C VAL A 251 1.37 -3.70 -13.14
N SER A 252 0.07 -3.94 -13.21
CA SER A 252 -0.73 -3.66 -14.39
C SER A 252 -1.09 -2.18 -14.43
N VAL A 253 -0.88 -1.53 -15.58
CA VAL A 253 -1.27 -0.14 -15.86
C VAL A 253 -2.51 -0.17 -16.73
N ILE A 254 -3.64 0.20 -16.18
CA ILE A 254 -4.92 0.24 -16.89
C ILE A 254 -5.18 1.66 -17.38
N GLN A 255 -5.46 1.83 -18.66
CA GLN A 255 -6.07 3.04 -19.19
C GLN A 255 -7.57 2.99 -18.94
N VAL A 256 -8.04 3.90 -18.07
CA VAL A 256 -9.41 3.85 -17.53
C VAL A 256 -10.47 3.99 -18.60
N ALA A 257 -10.32 4.94 -19.53
CA ALA A 257 -11.29 5.18 -20.60
C ALA A 257 -11.48 3.98 -21.55
N GLU A 258 -10.40 3.21 -21.78
CA GLU A 258 -10.42 2.03 -22.65
C GLU A 258 -10.73 0.74 -21.87
N ARG A 259 -10.68 0.80 -20.52
CA ARG A 259 -10.83 -0.37 -19.63
C ARG A 259 -9.87 -1.49 -20.00
N LYS A 260 -8.62 -1.14 -20.27
CA LYS A 260 -7.62 -2.06 -20.81
C LYS A 260 -6.27 -1.86 -20.15
N VAL A 261 -5.56 -2.98 -19.91
CA VAL A 261 -4.15 -2.95 -19.53
C VAL A 261 -3.33 -2.52 -20.75
N VAL A 262 -2.60 -1.42 -20.61
CA VAL A 262 -1.74 -0.84 -21.66
C VAL A 262 -0.27 -1.10 -21.41
N GLU A 263 0.10 -1.49 -20.18
CA GLU A 263 1.46 -1.80 -19.79
C GLU A 263 1.47 -2.72 -18.59
N THR A 264 2.46 -3.60 -18.50
CA THR A 264 2.76 -4.39 -17.29
C THR A 264 4.20 -4.10 -16.86
N LEU A 265 4.37 -3.49 -15.68
CA LEU A 265 5.68 -3.18 -15.11
C LEU A 265 6.23 -4.43 -14.42
N ASN A 266 7.43 -4.86 -14.78
CA ASN A 266 8.13 -5.90 -14.04
C ASN A 266 8.86 -5.26 -12.85
N ALA A 267 8.38 -5.50 -11.62
CA ALA A 267 8.93 -4.96 -10.38
C ALA A 267 10.01 -5.87 -9.75
N ALA A 268 10.32 -7.01 -10.35
CA ALA A 268 11.35 -7.93 -9.86
C ALA A 268 12.74 -7.31 -9.86
N LEU A 269 13.63 -7.84 -9.02
CA LEU A 269 15.02 -7.36 -8.91
C LEU A 269 15.83 -7.53 -10.21
N PHE A 270 15.49 -8.53 -11.02
CA PHE A 270 16.08 -8.79 -12.33
C PHE A 270 15.04 -9.42 -13.27
N ALA A 271 15.26 -9.31 -14.58
CA ALA A 271 14.24 -9.60 -15.59
C ALA A 271 13.65 -11.02 -15.49
N ASP A 272 14.50 -12.00 -15.23
CA ASP A 272 14.13 -13.43 -15.21
C ASP A 272 13.93 -13.96 -13.77
N ALA A 273 13.69 -13.07 -12.81
CA ALA A 273 13.44 -13.49 -11.44
C ALA A 273 12.17 -14.35 -11.36
N PRO A 274 12.18 -15.46 -10.60
CA PRO A 274 10.97 -16.22 -10.35
C PRO A 274 9.95 -15.36 -9.60
N ASN A 275 8.68 -15.72 -9.73
CA ASN A 275 7.62 -15.09 -8.95
C ASN A 275 7.90 -15.23 -7.45
N GLY A 276 7.56 -14.21 -6.65
CA GLY A 276 7.80 -14.20 -5.20
C GLY A 276 8.37 -12.89 -4.66
N SER A 277 8.35 -11.78 -5.43
CA SER A 277 8.67 -10.44 -4.87
C SER A 277 7.55 -9.93 -3.98
N THR A 278 6.35 -10.46 -4.13
CA THR A 278 5.12 -10.03 -3.46
C THR A 278 4.93 -8.51 -3.60
N THR A 279 4.56 -8.11 -4.82
CA THR A 279 4.24 -6.72 -5.15
C THR A 279 3.03 -6.26 -4.35
N ASN A 280 3.20 -5.21 -3.54
CA ASN A 280 2.22 -4.80 -2.53
C ASN A 280 1.85 -3.31 -2.68
N GLY A 281 1.95 -2.55 -1.59
CA GLY A 281 1.57 -1.15 -1.56
C GLY A 281 2.30 -0.29 -2.59
N MET A 282 1.61 0.70 -3.15
CA MET A 282 2.14 1.61 -4.15
C MET A 282 1.88 3.08 -3.77
N ALA A 283 2.75 3.97 -4.24
CA ALA A 283 2.50 5.40 -4.17
C ALA A 283 3.17 6.15 -5.33
N PHE A 284 2.52 7.18 -5.82
CA PHE A 284 3.16 8.15 -6.72
C PHE A 284 3.96 9.18 -5.94
N SER A 285 5.00 9.73 -6.58
CA SER A 285 5.56 11.02 -6.19
C SER A 285 4.50 12.12 -6.28
N SER A 286 4.71 13.25 -5.59
CA SER A 286 3.72 14.34 -5.56
C SER A 286 3.35 14.90 -6.94
N ASP A 287 4.26 14.81 -7.91
CA ASP A 287 4.07 15.20 -9.31
C ASP A 287 3.64 14.05 -10.24
N GLU A 288 3.40 12.86 -9.69
CA GLU A 288 3.01 11.64 -10.40
C GLU A 288 3.97 11.16 -11.50
N LYS A 289 5.23 11.59 -11.45
CA LYS A 289 6.23 11.18 -12.43
C LYS A 289 7.00 9.93 -12.02
N THR A 290 6.99 9.62 -10.73
CA THR A 290 7.66 8.43 -10.18
C THR A 290 6.63 7.57 -9.45
N LEU A 291 6.68 6.26 -9.68
CA LEU A 291 5.93 5.26 -8.95
C LEU A 291 6.89 4.48 -8.04
N TYR A 292 6.52 4.35 -6.77
CA TYR A 292 7.17 3.52 -5.78
C TYR A 292 6.30 2.30 -5.52
N ILE A 293 6.90 1.11 -5.57
CA ILE A 293 6.20 -0.18 -5.44
C ILE A 293 6.90 -0.99 -4.35
N ALA A 294 6.19 -1.38 -3.32
CA ALA A 294 6.70 -2.24 -2.26
C ALA A 294 6.84 -3.69 -2.75
N ASN A 295 8.06 -4.19 -2.76
CA ASN A 295 8.37 -5.60 -3.00
C ASN A 295 8.63 -6.27 -1.66
N ALA A 296 7.60 -6.89 -1.08
CA ALA A 296 7.60 -7.35 0.30
C ALA A 296 8.69 -8.39 0.57
N ASP A 297 8.80 -9.42 -0.24
CA ASP A 297 9.80 -10.48 -0.02
C ASP A 297 11.23 -10.11 -0.44
N ASN A 298 11.37 -9.03 -1.21
CA ASN A 298 12.69 -8.49 -1.61
C ASN A 298 13.17 -7.33 -0.70
N ASN A 299 12.39 -6.92 0.29
CA ASN A 299 12.76 -5.88 1.26
C ASN A 299 13.16 -4.54 0.61
N CYS A 300 12.51 -4.17 -0.48
CA CYS A 300 12.85 -2.96 -1.22
C CYS A 300 11.60 -2.29 -1.82
N LEU A 301 11.76 -1.04 -2.23
CA LEU A 301 10.85 -0.38 -3.15
C LEU A 301 11.43 -0.44 -4.56
N ALA A 302 10.69 -0.98 -5.51
CA ALA A 302 10.98 -0.76 -6.92
C ALA A 302 10.55 0.67 -7.31
N VAL A 303 11.37 1.35 -8.09
CA VAL A 303 11.17 2.74 -8.49
C VAL A 303 11.05 2.83 -10.00
N PHE A 304 9.96 3.41 -10.49
CA PHE A 304 9.71 3.58 -11.92
C PHE A 304 9.50 5.03 -12.29
N ASP A 305 10.08 5.44 -13.42
CA ASP A 305 9.68 6.64 -14.14
C ASP A 305 8.40 6.33 -14.93
N VAL A 306 7.31 6.97 -14.56
CA VAL A 306 5.97 6.76 -15.13
C VAL A 306 5.42 8.03 -15.80
N ARG A 307 6.29 8.93 -16.23
CA ARG A 307 5.88 10.16 -16.95
C ARG A 307 5.11 9.84 -18.22
N LYS A 308 5.51 8.79 -18.92
CA LYS A 308 4.81 8.28 -20.10
C LYS A 308 4.27 6.88 -19.79
N LYS A 309 2.97 6.80 -19.44
CA LYS A 309 2.28 5.53 -19.23
C LYS A 309 2.25 4.75 -20.55
N GLY A 310 2.48 3.44 -20.48
CA GLY A 310 2.72 2.58 -21.64
C GLY A 310 4.18 2.47 -22.05
N GLU A 311 5.08 3.31 -21.52
CA GLU A 311 6.53 3.29 -21.76
C GLU A 311 7.32 3.63 -20.49
N SER A 312 6.91 3.09 -19.35
CA SER A 312 7.55 3.31 -18.05
C SER A 312 8.95 2.69 -18.01
N LYS A 313 9.82 3.25 -17.17
CA LYS A 313 11.22 2.79 -17.08
C LYS A 313 11.60 2.54 -15.63
N SER A 314 12.17 1.38 -15.34
CA SER A 314 12.78 1.11 -14.03
C SER A 314 13.93 2.10 -13.77
N LYS A 315 13.98 2.61 -12.54
CA LYS A 315 15.06 3.49 -12.02
C LYS A 315 15.91 2.80 -10.96
N GLY A 316 15.61 1.55 -10.64
CA GLY A 316 16.29 0.77 -9.62
C GLY A 316 15.44 0.58 -8.37
N PHE A 317 16.11 0.36 -7.23
CA PHE A 317 15.48 -0.06 -6.00
C PHE A 317 15.98 0.75 -4.80
N ILE A 318 15.12 0.95 -3.82
CA ILE A 318 15.46 1.55 -2.52
C ILE A 318 15.34 0.44 -1.46
N PRO A 319 16.41 0.07 -0.75
CA PRO A 319 16.32 -0.89 0.34
C PRO A 319 15.50 -0.32 1.49
N VAL A 320 14.62 -1.14 2.07
CA VAL A 320 13.73 -0.77 3.18
C VAL A 320 13.78 -1.84 4.28
N GLY A 321 12.89 -1.75 5.27
CA GLY A 321 12.76 -2.75 6.33
C GLY A 321 12.23 -4.09 5.81
N TRP A 322 12.12 -5.07 6.71
CA TRP A 322 11.71 -6.40 6.37
C TRP A 322 10.22 -6.48 6.03
N TYR A 323 9.92 -6.93 4.82
CA TYR A 323 8.58 -7.16 4.31
C TYR A 323 7.73 -5.88 4.20
N PRO A 324 8.09 -4.93 3.29
CA PRO A 324 7.30 -3.72 3.09
C PRO A 324 5.88 -4.05 2.60
N THR A 325 4.88 -3.53 3.29
CA THR A 325 3.46 -3.77 3.03
C THR A 325 2.78 -2.60 2.34
N LYS A 326 3.17 -1.37 2.71
CA LYS A 326 2.54 -0.15 2.20
C LYS A 326 3.55 0.97 2.03
N VAL A 327 3.29 1.81 1.04
CA VAL A 327 4.06 3.03 0.77
C VAL A 327 3.12 4.24 0.77
N ALA A 328 3.58 5.36 1.32
CA ALA A 328 2.92 6.65 1.19
C ALA A 328 3.94 7.74 0.92
N VAL A 329 3.58 8.74 0.13
CA VAL A 329 4.43 9.90 -0.18
C VAL A 329 3.74 11.17 0.31
N VAL A 330 4.43 11.92 1.16
CA VAL A 330 3.97 13.23 1.64
C VAL A 330 5.06 14.27 1.40
N GLY A 331 4.82 15.17 0.48
CA GLY A 331 5.83 16.15 0.05
C GLY A 331 7.05 15.45 -0.57
N LYS A 332 8.19 15.54 0.10
CA LYS A 332 9.45 14.89 -0.30
C LYS A 332 9.77 13.64 0.53
N LYS A 333 8.92 13.28 1.48
CA LYS A 333 9.12 12.13 2.36
C LYS A 333 8.40 10.90 1.79
N ILE A 334 9.06 9.75 1.89
CA ILE A 334 8.49 8.43 1.59
C ILE A 334 8.36 7.71 2.92
N PHE A 335 7.16 7.27 3.24
CA PHE A 335 6.86 6.43 4.41
C PHE A 335 6.62 5.01 3.94
N VAL A 336 7.22 4.05 4.62
CA VAL A 336 7.10 2.62 4.30
C VAL A 336 6.70 1.87 5.57
N ALA A 337 5.58 1.17 5.52
CA ALA A 337 5.22 0.22 6.56
C ALA A 337 5.94 -1.11 6.28
N ASN A 338 6.65 -1.65 7.27
CA ASN A 338 7.39 -2.90 7.15
C ASN A 338 6.76 -3.96 8.06
N GLY A 339 6.12 -4.97 7.47
CA GLY A 339 5.30 -5.95 8.18
C GLY A 339 6.07 -6.79 9.21
N LYS A 340 7.35 -7.04 8.98
CA LYS A 340 8.19 -7.84 9.88
C LYS A 340 9.27 -7.01 10.60
N GLY A 341 9.25 -5.69 10.43
CA GLY A 341 10.17 -4.77 11.10
C GLY A 341 11.63 -4.98 10.74
N PHE A 342 12.50 -5.09 11.73
CA PHE A 342 13.95 -5.31 11.59
C PHE A 342 14.43 -6.62 12.23
N ARG A 343 13.59 -7.30 12.98
CA ARG A 343 13.93 -8.54 13.69
C ARG A 343 12.79 -9.54 13.56
N SER A 344 13.14 -10.79 13.35
CA SER A 344 12.22 -11.88 13.61
C SER A 344 12.13 -12.08 15.11
N MET A 345 10.93 -12.10 15.63
CA MET A 345 10.66 -12.57 16.97
C MET A 345 9.89 -13.89 16.86
N ALA A 346 10.19 -14.84 17.73
CA ALA A 346 9.36 -16.02 17.83
C ALA A 346 7.94 -15.59 18.17
N ASN A 347 6.95 -16.26 17.58
CA ASN A 347 5.57 -16.08 17.99
C ASN A 347 5.50 -16.31 19.51
N PRO A 348 4.81 -15.44 20.25
CA PRO A 348 4.79 -15.52 21.70
C PRO A 348 4.09 -16.80 22.23
N TYR A 349 3.47 -17.58 21.35
CA TYR A 349 2.81 -18.85 21.70
C TYR A 349 2.79 -19.84 20.53
#